data_34154e322654f1fb2e3ec1bfc61a4a57
#
_entry.id   34154e322654f1fb2e3ec1bfc61a4a57
#
_cell.length_a   1.000
_cell.length_b   1.000
_cell.length_c   1.000
_cell.angle_alpha   90.00
_cell.angle_beta   90.00
_cell.angle_gamma   90.00
#
_symmetry.space_group_name_H-M   'P 1'
#
loop_
_entity.id
_entity.type
_entity.pdbx_description
1 polymer ?
#
loop_
_entity_poly.entity_id
_entity_poly.type
_entity_poly.pdbx_seq_one_letter_code
_entity_poly.pdbx_strand_id
1 'polypeptide(L)'
;MSSRASASRYARALFDVTDPAARGSLDAELTGVAQLFAGNAELQAVFASPSVPPAAKHRVVQALITRGNLTSPAAKLLTLLSERDRLGLVADVAAVFHETVLADQRVLQAEITTAVPLTEDAERALQARLSAATSKHARITSRVDPAIIGGIVARIGSTVYDGSLANQLARIRERLTAHR
;
A
#
# COMPACT_ATOMS: atom_id res chain seq x y z
N MET A 1 21.48 1.27 -5.49
CA MET A 1 20.66 1.47 -4.27
C MET A 1 19.23 1.11 -4.62
N SER A 2 18.55 0.31 -3.79
CA SER A 2 17.16 -0.09 -4.06
C SER A 2 16.25 1.15 -4.10
N SER A 3 15.35 1.25 -5.09
CA SER A 3 14.34 2.32 -5.24
C SER A 3 13.55 2.49 -3.94
N ARG A 4 13.20 1.37 -3.31
CA ARG A 4 12.48 1.31 -2.03
C ARG A 4 13.21 1.99 -0.85
N ALA A 5 14.54 1.87 -0.77
CA ALA A 5 15.31 2.55 0.30
C ALA A 5 15.32 4.07 0.12
N SER A 6 15.35 4.53 -1.12
CA SER A 6 15.23 5.97 -1.43
C SER A 6 13.82 6.46 -1.15
N ALA A 7 12.78 5.74 -1.58
CA ALA A 7 11.39 6.06 -1.32
C ALA A 7 11.09 6.14 0.18
N SER A 8 11.60 5.19 0.98
CA SER A 8 11.42 5.20 2.44
C SER A 8 11.98 6.47 3.11
N ARG A 9 13.09 7.00 2.63
CA ARG A 9 13.65 8.26 3.17
C ARG A 9 12.74 9.46 2.88
N TYR A 10 12.20 9.54 1.66
CA TYR A 10 11.28 10.63 1.30
C TYR A 10 9.96 10.52 2.06
N ALA A 11 9.38 9.31 2.16
CA ALA A 11 8.16 9.07 2.88
C ALA A 11 8.29 9.41 4.37
N ARG A 12 9.40 9.01 5.01
CA ARG A 12 9.66 9.32 6.42
C ARG A 12 9.83 10.81 6.66
N ALA A 13 10.63 11.49 5.84
CA ALA A 13 10.79 12.94 5.94
C ALA A 13 9.47 13.69 5.79
N LEU A 14 8.64 13.24 4.84
CA LEU A 14 7.30 13.81 4.63
C LEU A 14 6.39 13.57 5.84
N PHE A 15 6.44 12.39 6.41
CA PHE A 15 5.66 12.02 7.59
C PHE A 15 6.03 12.86 8.82
N ASP A 16 7.33 13.11 9.02
CA ASP A 16 7.86 13.89 10.15
C ASP A 16 7.48 15.38 10.07
N VAL A 17 7.35 15.92 8.84
CA VAL A 17 6.99 17.33 8.59
C VAL A 17 5.47 17.55 8.56
N THR A 18 4.68 16.49 8.42
CA THR A 18 3.23 16.60 8.25
C THR A 18 2.51 16.49 9.59
N ASP A 19 1.61 17.44 9.87
CA ASP A 19 0.74 17.38 11.05
C ASP A 19 -0.04 16.07 11.09
N PRO A 20 -0.16 15.43 12.28
CA PRO A 20 -0.93 14.19 12.44
C PRO A 20 -2.35 14.25 11.87
N ALA A 21 -3.04 15.38 12.04
CA ALA A 21 -4.39 15.59 11.52
C ALA A 21 -4.46 15.65 9.99
N ALA A 22 -3.38 16.08 9.32
CA ALA A 22 -3.30 16.23 7.87
C ALA A 22 -2.74 14.97 7.17
N ARG A 23 -2.22 13.98 7.91
CA ARG A 23 -1.60 12.78 7.32
C ARG A 23 -2.56 11.97 6.46
N GLY A 24 -3.82 11.86 6.89
CA GLY A 24 -4.83 11.11 6.14
C GLY A 24 -5.19 11.77 4.80
N SER A 25 -5.36 13.09 4.77
CA SER A 25 -5.61 13.82 3.52
C SER A 25 -4.42 13.79 2.58
N LEU A 26 -3.22 13.95 3.10
CA LEU A 26 -1.99 13.87 2.32
C LEU A 26 -1.77 12.48 1.73
N ASP A 27 -2.10 11.42 2.48
CA ASP A 27 -2.06 10.04 2.00
C ASP A 27 -3.00 9.81 0.80
N ALA A 28 -4.23 10.33 0.88
CA ALA A 28 -5.17 10.29 -0.23
C ALA A 28 -4.67 11.05 -1.46
N GLU A 29 -4.08 12.24 -1.28
CA GLU A 29 -3.48 13.02 -2.38
C GLU A 29 -2.34 12.27 -3.07
N LEU A 30 -1.39 11.73 -2.29
CA LEU A 30 -0.25 10.97 -2.82
C LEU A 30 -0.70 9.70 -3.54
N THR A 31 -1.71 9.01 -3.02
CA THR A 31 -2.30 7.84 -3.66
C THR A 31 -2.95 8.22 -5.00
N GLY A 32 -3.69 9.32 -5.04
CA GLY A 32 -4.28 9.84 -6.28
C GLY A 32 -3.24 10.20 -7.33
N VAL A 33 -2.15 10.85 -6.92
CA VAL A 33 -1.02 11.17 -7.81
C VAL A 33 -0.36 9.88 -8.32
N ALA A 34 -0.11 8.90 -7.44
CA ALA A 34 0.49 7.62 -7.82
C ALA A 34 -0.37 6.86 -8.83
N GLN A 35 -1.69 6.85 -8.65
CA GLN A 35 -2.65 6.24 -9.58
C GLN A 35 -2.66 6.95 -10.94
N LEU A 36 -2.61 8.28 -10.95
CA LEU A 36 -2.52 9.06 -12.18
C LEU A 36 -1.25 8.74 -12.96
N PHE A 37 -0.11 8.61 -12.28
CA PHE A 37 1.14 8.17 -12.90
C PHE A 37 1.05 6.73 -13.42
N ALA A 38 0.48 5.81 -12.64
CA ALA A 38 0.33 4.39 -13.03
C ALA A 38 -0.62 4.22 -14.22
N GLY A 39 -1.68 5.02 -14.29
CA GLY A 39 -2.68 4.98 -15.36
C GLY A 39 -2.28 5.69 -16.66
N ASN A 40 -1.15 6.41 -16.67
CA ASN A 40 -0.75 7.22 -17.84
C ASN A 40 0.67 6.87 -18.32
N ALA A 41 0.74 6.00 -19.33
CA ALA A 41 2.00 5.55 -19.91
C ALA A 41 2.81 6.71 -20.56
N GLU A 42 2.14 7.72 -21.07
CA GLU A 42 2.81 8.90 -21.67
C GLU A 42 3.55 9.71 -20.59
N LEU A 43 2.91 9.92 -19.42
CA LEU A 43 3.58 10.58 -18.29
C LEU A 43 4.79 9.77 -17.82
N GLN A 44 4.68 8.47 -17.71
CA GLN A 44 5.80 7.60 -17.33
C GLN A 44 6.94 7.71 -18.33
N ALA A 45 6.64 7.67 -19.64
CA ALA A 45 7.64 7.80 -20.71
C ALA A 45 8.35 9.16 -20.68
N VAL A 46 7.61 10.26 -20.48
CA VAL A 46 8.17 11.62 -20.37
C VAL A 46 9.14 11.72 -19.20
N PHE A 47 8.76 11.19 -18.03
CA PHE A 47 9.59 11.28 -16.83
C PHE A 47 10.76 10.30 -16.82
N ALA A 48 10.63 9.14 -17.49
CA ALA A 48 11.71 8.17 -17.65
C ALA A 48 12.73 8.58 -18.73
N SER A 49 12.32 9.41 -19.70
CA SER A 49 13.18 9.78 -20.82
C SER A 49 14.25 10.80 -20.42
N PRO A 50 15.54 10.49 -20.64
CA PRO A 50 16.62 11.48 -20.45
C PRO A 50 16.64 12.56 -21.54
N SER A 51 15.96 12.34 -22.67
CA SER A 51 15.87 13.30 -23.78
C SER A 51 14.95 14.49 -23.48
N VAL A 52 14.09 14.38 -22.44
CA VAL A 52 13.19 15.46 -22.05
C VAL A 52 13.92 16.41 -21.09
N PRO A 53 14.04 17.71 -21.45
CA PRO A 53 14.73 18.68 -20.61
C PRO A 53 14.10 18.80 -19.22
N PRO A 54 14.90 18.96 -18.14
CA PRO A 54 14.38 19.10 -16.77
C PRO A 54 13.34 20.22 -16.62
N ALA A 55 13.50 21.33 -17.34
CA ALA A 55 12.55 22.44 -17.34
C ALA A 55 11.16 22.05 -17.91
N ALA A 56 11.11 21.13 -18.87
CA ALA A 56 9.84 20.60 -19.39
C ALA A 56 9.17 19.70 -18.38
N LYS A 57 9.92 18.79 -17.75
CA LYS A 57 9.42 17.93 -16.65
C LYS A 57 8.87 18.78 -15.50
N HIS A 58 9.61 19.82 -15.10
CA HIS A 58 9.17 20.73 -14.03
C HIS A 58 7.84 21.44 -14.37
N ARG A 59 7.65 21.91 -15.62
CA ARG A 59 6.38 22.53 -16.03
C ARG A 59 5.21 21.56 -15.94
N VAL A 60 5.40 20.30 -16.30
CA VAL A 60 4.35 19.27 -16.16
C VAL A 60 4.00 19.06 -14.70
N VAL A 61 4.99 18.98 -13.82
CA VAL A 61 4.76 18.84 -12.36
C VAL A 61 4.01 20.06 -11.81
N GLN A 62 4.36 21.28 -12.20
CA GLN A 62 3.65 22.48 -11.76
C GLN A 62 2.18 22.48 -12.24
N ALA A 63 1.94 22.04 -13.48
CA ALA A 63 0.58 21.89 -13.99
C ALA A 63 -0.22 20.84 -13.21
N LEU A 64 0.39 19.74 -12.81
CA LEU A 64 -0.24 18.70 -11.97
C LEU A 64 -0.57 19.25 -10.58
N ILE A 65 0.35 19.96 -9.94
CA ILE A 65 0.15 20.59 -8.64
C ILE A 65 -1.03 21.56 -8.69
N THR A 66 -1.07 22.43 -9.69
CA THR A 66 -2.11 23.45 -9.84
C THR A 66 -3.47 22.82 -10.14
N ARG A 67 -3.54 21.87 -11.09
CA ARG A 67 -4.80 21.21 -11.46
C ARG A 67 -5.32 20.27 -10.38
N GLY A 68 -4.41 19.59 -9.69
CA GLY A 68 -4.75 18.68 -8.58
C GLY A 68 -5.04 19.39 -7.27
N ASN A 69 -4.85 20.74 -7.22
CA ASN A 69 -4.99 21.54 -6.00
C ASN A 69 -4.28 20.88 -4.79
N LEU A 70 -3.05 20.41 -5.05
CA LEU A 70 -2.31 19.64 -4.06
C LEU A 70 -1.87 20.51 -2.88
N THR A 71 -1.86 19.91 -1.69
CA THR A 71 -1.37 20.58 -0.48
C THR A 71 0.11 20.93 -0.56
N SER A 72 0.55 21.89 0.24
CA SER A 72 1.95 22.33 0.26
C SER A 72 2.97 21.20 0.46
N PRO A 73 2.76 20.21 1.35
CA PRO A 73 3.70 19.08 1.49
C PRO A 73 3.79 18.20 0.24
N ALA A 74 2.65 17.88 -0.40
CA ALA A 74 2.62 17.09 -1.63
C ALA A 74 3.31 17.83 -2.79
N ALA A 75 3.01 19.12 -2.94
CA ALA A 75 3.61 19.98 -3.95
C ALA A 75 5.14 20.05 -3.80
N LYS A 76 5.64 20.27 -2.57
CA LYS A 76 7.08 20.30 -2.27
C LYS A 76 7.76 18.98 -2.59
N LEU A 77 7.13 17.85 -2.22
CA LEU A 77 7.65 16.52 -2.54
C LEU A 77 7.80 16.32 -4.05
N LEU A 78 6.75 16.60 -4.83
CA LEU A 78 6.76 16.44 -6.29
C LEU A 78 7.81 17.34 -6.95
N THR A 79 7.92 18.59 -6.51
CA THR A 79 8.94 19.52 -6.98
C THR A 79 10.35 18.96 -6.71
N LEU A 80 10.63 18.51 -5.48
CA LEU A 80 11.91 17.95 -5.10
C LEU A 80 12.26 16.67 -5.90
N LEU A 81 11.29 15.80 -6.14
CA LEU A 81 11.48 14.60 -6.97
C LEU A 81 11.75 14.96 -8.43
N SER A 82 11.10 16.02 -8.95
CA SER A 82 11.35 16.54 -10.29
C SER A 82 12.75 17.10 -10.46
N GLU A 83 13.21 17.92 -9.52
CA GLU A 83 14.55 18.51 -9.53
C GLU A 83 15.66 17.45 -9.49
N ARG A 84 15.38 16.31 -8.86
CA ARG A 84 16.33 15.20 -8.74
C ARG A 84 16.17 14.12 -9.81
N ASP A 85 15.31 14.34 -10.78
CA ASP A 85 14.95 13.36 -11.84
C ASP A 85 14.53 12.00 -11.26
N ARG A 86 13.74 12.02 -10.16
CA ARG A 86 13.30 10.85 -9.41
C ARG A 86 11.78 10.69 -9.33
N LEU A 87 11.05 11.29 -10.26
CA LEU A 87 9.58 11.19 -10.29
C LEU A 87 9.07 9.76 -10.43
N GLY A 88 9.86 8.85 -11.00
CA GLY A 88 9.54 7.42 -11.02
C GLY A 88 9.39 6.77 -9.63
N LEU A 89 9.87 7.44 -8.56
CA LEU A 89 9.71 6.95 -7.18
C LEU A 89 8.36 7.34 -6.55
N VAL A 90 7.52 8.14 -7.21
CA VAL A 90 6.26 8.67 -6.63
C VAL A 90 5.37 7.53 -6.13
N ALA A 91 5.21 6.46 -6.90
CA ALA A 91 4.40 5.31 -6.52
C ALA A 91 4.97 4.59 -5.28
N ASP A 92 6.30 4.38 -5.25
CA ASP A 92 6.96 3.75 -4.11
C ASP A 92 6.87 4.64 -2.85
N VAL A 93 7.02 5.96 -3.00
CA VAL A 93 6.91 6.93 -1.89
C VAL A 93 5.49 6.94 -1.34
N ALA A 94 4.47 6.98 -2.20
CA ALA A 94 3.06 6.93 -1.80
C ALA A 94 2.74 5.63 -1.04
N ALA A 95 3.21 4.48 -1.53
CA ALA A 95 3.00 3.20 -0.88
C ALA A 95 3.64 3.14 0.52
N VAL A 96 4.90 3.58 0.66
CA VAL A 96 5.59 3.59 1.96
C VAL A 96 4.97 4.62 2.91
N PHE A 97 4.55 5.78 2.41
CA PHE A 97 3.86 6.79 3.22
C PHE A 97 2.54 6.24 3.76
N HIS A 98 1.74 5.59 2.91
CA HIS A 98 0.51 4.92 3.28
C HIS A 98 0.73 3.86 4.38
N GLU A 99 1.72 2.96 4.20
CA GLU A 99 2.10 1.98 5.22
C GLU A 99 2.46 2.66 6.56
N THR A 100 3.17 3.79 6.51
CA THR A 100 3.60 4.54 7.70
C THR A 100 2.42 5.20 8.41
N VAL A 101 1.49 5.80 7.67
CA VAL A 101 0.26 6.41 8.22
C VAL A 101 -0.62 5.36 8.88
N LEU A 102 -0.79 4.20 8.26
CA LEU A 102 -1.55 3.09 8.85
C LEU A 102 -0.90 2.55 10.13
N ALA A 103 0.42 2.46 10.14
CA ALA A 103 1.17 2.03 11.32
C ALA A 103 1.00 3.04 12.48
N ASP A 104 1.03 4.34 12.19
CA ASP A 104 0.83 5.42 13.16
C ASP A 104 -0.60 5.43 13.74
N GLN A 105 -1.59 5.24 12.88
CA GLN A 105 -3.00 5.12 13.27
C GLN A 105 -3.33 3.79 13.96
N ARG A 106 -2.37 2.91 14.14
CA ARG A 106 -2.56 1.54 14.64
C ARG A 106 -3.61 0.75 13.85
N VAL A 107 -3.77 1.03 12.56
CA VAL A 107 -4.65 0.28 11.67
C VAL A 107 -3.91 -0.92 11.11
N LEU A 108 -4.52 -2.09 11.23
CA LEU A 108 -4.05 -3.34 10.65
C LEU A 108 -4.86 -3.63 9.39
N GLN A 109 -4.24 -3.60 8.23
CA GLN A 109 -4.87 -4.09 7.02
C GLN A 109 -4.70 -5.60 6.92
N ALA A 110 -5.83 -6.32 6.80
CA ALA A 110 -5.88 -7.75 6.61
C ALA A 110 -6.66 -8.07 5.33
N GLU A 111 -6.01 -8.66 4.35
CA GLU A 111 -6.65 -9.24 3.18
C GLU A 111 -7.04 -10.67 3.50
N ILE A 112 -8.34 -10.97 3.44
CA ILE A 112 -8.90 -12.28 3.79
C ILE A 112 -9.42 -12.93 2.52
N THR A 113 -8.86 -14.09 2.17
CA THR A 113 -9.33 -14.91 1.06
C THR A 113 -10.12 -16.10 1.58
N THR A 114 -11.33 -16.31 1.06
CA THR A 114 -12.24 -17.39 1.45
C THR A 114 -12.81 -18.10 0.21
N ALA A 115 -13.27 -19.34 0.38
CA ALA A 115 -13.89 -20.11 -0.70
C ALA A 115 -15.28 -19.59 -1.10
N VAL A 116 -16.00 -18.98 -0.15
CA VAL A 116 -17.34 -18.41 -0.33
C VAL A 116 -17.38 -17.00 0.27
N PRO A 117 -18.29 -16.13 -0.18
CA PRO A 117 -18.43 -14.81 0.39
C PRO A 117 -18.66 -14.87 1.90
N LEU A 118 -17.96 -14.01 2.65
CA LEU A 118 -18.19 -13.85 4.09
C LEU A 118 -19.52 -13.13 4.32
N THR A 119 -20.26 -13.59 5.33
CA THR A 119 -21.41 -12.81 5.82
C THR A 119 -20.91 -11.61 6.63
N GLU A 120 -21.70 -10.53 6.68
CA GLU A 120 -21.33 -9.34 7.46
C GLU A 120 -21.03 -9.65 8.94
N ASP A 121 -21.75 -10.62 9.53
CA ASP A 121 -21.52 -11.01 10.91
C ASP A 121 -20.20 -11.75 11.09
N ALA A 122 -19.83 -12.61 10.12
CA ALA A 122 -18.55 -13.31 10.12
C ALA A 122 -17.38 -12.32 9.95
N GLU A 123 -17.55 -11.32 9.07
CA GLU A 123 -16.55 -10.28 8.86
C GLU A 123 -16.34 -9.43 10.11
N ARG A 124 -17.44 -9.00 10.76
CA ARG A 124 -17.39 -8.25 12.04
C ARG A 124 -16.73 -9.08 13.15
N ALA A 125 -17.08 -10.36 13.27
CA ALA A 125 -16.49 -11.25 14.28
C ALA A 125 -14.98 -11.44 14.05
N LEU A 126 -14.56 -11.60 12.79
CA LEU A 126 -13.16 -11.73 12.43
C LEU A 126 -12.38 -10.44 12.70
N GLN A 127 -12.95 -9.28 12.35
CA GLN A 127 -12.39 -7.97 12.64
C GLN A 127 -12.19 -7.76 14.15
N ALA A 128 -13.17 -8.11 14.95
CA ALA A 128 -13.08 -8.00 16.41
C ALA A 128 -11.96 -8.89 16.98
N ARG A 129 -11.86 -10.15 16.52
CA ARG A 129 -10.80 -11.08 16.94
C ARG A 129 -9.41 -10.61 16.52
N LEU A 130 -9.24 -10.12 15.30
CA LEU A 130 -7.96 -9.58 14.83
C LEU A 130 -7.56 -8.33 15.62
N SER A 131 -8.52 -7.44 15.88
CA SER A 131 -8.27 -6.24 16.68
C SER A 131 -7.87 -6.57 18.11
N ALA A 132 -8.52 -7.52 18.73
CA ALA A 132 -8.18 -7.98 20.10
C ALA A 132 -6.79 -8.65 20.15
N ALA A 133 -6.47 -9.50 19.16
CA ALA A 133 -5.20 -10.22 19.11
C ALA A 133 -3.99 -9.31 18.83
N THR A 134 -4.19 -8.21 18.12
CA THR A 134 -3.09 -7.33 17.67
C THR A 134 -3.03 -5.99 18.40
N SER A 135 -4.05 -5.67 19.22
CA SER A 135 -4.25 -4.34 19.84
C SER A 135 -4.25 -3.19 18.81
N LYS A 136 -4.69 -3.50 17.58
CA LYS A 136 -4.81 -2.55 16.46
C LYS A 136 -6.22 -2.57 15.91
N HIS A 137 -6.63 -1.50 15.26
CA HIS A 137 -7.90 -1.46 14.53
C HIS A 137 -7.75 -2.28 13.24
N ALA A 138 -8.30 -3.49 13.20
CA ALA A 138 -8.26 -4.32 11.99
C ALA A 138 -9.23 -3.78 10.93
N ARG A 139 -8.74 -3.53 9.72
CA ARG A 139 -9.56 -3.30 8.53
C ARG A 139 -9.43 -4.51 7.64
N ILE A 140 -10.55 -5.17 7.35
CA ILE A 140 -10.60 -6.37 6.52
C ILE A 140 -10.98 -5.99 5.10
N THR A 141 -10.29 -6.57 4.13
CA THR A 141 -10.68 -6.61 2.73
C THR A 141 -10.91 -8.07 2.37
N SER A 142 -12.15 -8.45 2.07
CA SER A 142 -12.51 -9.84 1.72
C SER A 142 -12.37 -10.06 0.21
N ARG A 143 -11.80 -11.22 -0.15
CA ARG A 143 -11.71 -11.72 -1.51
C ARG A 143 -12.21 -13.16 -1.55
N VAL A 144 -12.97 -13.49 -2.59
CA VAL A 144 -13.43 -14.86 -2.80
C VAL A 144 -12.53 -15.53 -3.84
N ASP A 145 -12.00 -16.70 -3.48
CA ASP A 145 -11.23 -17.55 -4.38
C ASP A 145 -11.75 -18.99 -4.27
N PRO A 146 -12.51 -19.48 -5.28
CA PRO A 146 -13.04 -20.84 -5.28
C PRO A 146 -11.96 -21.94 -5.33
N ALA A 147 -10.71 -21.60 -5.67
CA ALA A 147 -9.60 -22.55 -5.65
C ALA A 147 -9.24 -22.99 -4.22
N ILE A 148 -9.62 -22.21 -3.22
CA ILE A 148 -9.54 -22.61 -1.82
C ILE A 148 -10.75 -23.49 -1.53
N ILE A 149 -10.53 -24.80 -1.34
CA ILE A 149 -11.59 -25.79 -1.07
C ILE A 149 -12.41 -25.42 0.18
N GLY A 150 -11.81 -24.67 1.11
CA GLY A 150 -12.42 -24.17 2.35
C GLY A 150 -11.38 -23.65 3.31
N GLY A 151 -11.84 -23.00 4.39
CA GLY A 151 -10.98 -22.31 5.34
C GLY A 151 -10.75 -20.86 4.98
N ILE A 152 -9.73 -20.25 5.58
CA ILE A 152 -9.40 -18.82 5.46
C ILE A 152 -7.90 -18.68 5.23
N VAL A 153 -7.52 -17.88 4.25
CA VAL A 153 -6.14 -17.40 4.08
C VAL A 153 -6.15 -15.91 4.43
N ALA A 154 -5.36 -15.53 5.44
CA ALA A 154 -5.24 -14.15 5.87
C ALA A 154 -3.85 -13.62 5.55
N ARG A 155 -3.78 -12.51 4.80
CA ARG A 155 -2.54 -11.78 4.56
C ARG A 155 -2.54 -10.51 5.39
N ILE A 156 -1.52 -10.34 6.22
CA ILE A 156 -1.33 -9.19 7.08
C ILE A 156 0.04 -8.59 6.76
N GLY A 157 0.07 -7.50 6.01
CA GLY A 157 1.32 -6.95 5.49
C GLY A 157 2.09 -7.95 4.63
N SER A 158 3.31 -8.31 5.04
CA SER A 158 4.15 -9.31 4.35
C SER A 158 3.93 -10.76 4.84
N THR A 159 3.13 -10.96 5.88
CA THR A 159 2.92 -12.28 6.49
C THR A 159 1.61 -12.89 6.00
N VAL A 160 1.67 -14.16 5.59
CA VAL A 160 0.51 -14.95 5.17
C VAL A 160 0.22 -16.03 6.21
N TYR A 161 -1.00 -16.04 6.70
CA TYR A 161 -1.54 -17.06 7.59
C TYR A 161 -2.50 -17.94 6.80
N ASP A 162 -2.02 -19.11 6.42
CA ASP A 162 -2.80 -20.06 5.64
C ASP A 162 -3.49 -21.07 6.54
N GLY A 163 -4.78 -20.83 6.78
CA GLY A 163 -5.72 -21.72 7.48
C GLY A 163 -6.62 -22.51 6.52
N SER A 164 -6.25 -22.69 5.27
CA SER A 164 -7.02 -23.47 4.30
C SER A 164 -7.08 -24.95 4.67
N LEU A 165 -8.19 -25.61 4.31
CA LEU A 165 -8.34 -27.05 4.50
C LEU A 165 -7.25 -27.84 3.78
N ALA A 166 -6.81 -27.39 2.61
CA ALA A 166 -5.73 -28.00 1.85
C ALA A 166 -4.42 -28.02 2.64
N ASN A 167 -4.05 -26.90 3.27
CA ASN A 167 -2.85 -26.80 4.09
C ASN A 167 -2.98 -27.63 5.38
N GLN A 168 -4.17 -27.67 6.02
CA GLN A 168 -4.39 -28.49 7.19
C GLN A 168 -4.26 -29.99 6.88
N LEU A 169 -4.80 -30.46 5.76
CA LEU A 169 -4.65 -31.84 5.30
C LEU A 169 -3.20 -32.19 4.97
N ALA A 170 -2.47 -31.27 4.32
CA ALA A 170 -1.04 -31.45 4.05
C ALA A 170 -0.24 -31.64 5.34
N ARG A 171 -0.47 -30.81 6.34
CA ARG A 171 0.18 -30.90 7.67
C ARG A 171 -0.16 -32.19 8.41
N ILE A 172 -1.40 -32.68 8.32
CA ILE A 172 -1.80 -33.97 8.90
C ILE A 172 -1.06 -35.12 8.20
N ARG A 173 -1.02 -35.09 6.86
CA ARG A 173 -0.29 -36.09 6.07
C ARG A 173 1.19 -36.14 6.45
N GLU A 174 1.87 -35.01 6.54
CA GLU A 174 3.28 -34.92 6.96
C GLU A 174 3.50 -35.51 8.35
N ARG A 175 2.62 -35.18 9.31
CA ARG A 175 2.72 -35.76 10.68
C ARG A 175 2.55 -37.29 10.70
N LEU A 176 1.66 -37.82 9.89
CA LEU A 176 1.44 -39.27 9.79
C LEU A 176 2.61 -39.99 9.11
N THR A 177 3.28 -39.34 8.16
CA THR A 177 4.46 -39.91 7.47
C THR A 177 5.75 -39.76 8.28
N ALA A 178 5.88 -38.75 9.13
CA ALA A 178 7.06 -38.53 9.97
C ALA A 178 7.15 -39.49 11.19
N HIS A 179 6.10 -40.25 11.50
CA HIS A 179 6.05 -41.22 12.58
C HIS A 179 6.28 -42.69 12.08
N ARG A 180 6.83 -42.85 10.90
CA ARG A 180 7.22 -44.13 10.32
C ARG A 180 8.75 -44.17 10.15
#